data_cf80650618ddbd42ecdb762c3abb959a
#
_entry.id   cf80650618ddbd42ecdb762c3abb959a
#
_cell.length_a   1.000
_cell.length_b   1.000
_cell.length_c   1.000
_cell.angle_alpha   90.00
_cell.angle_beta   90.00
_cell.angle_gamma   90.00
#
_symmetry.space_group_name_H-M   'P 1'
#
loop_
_entity.id
_entity.type
_entity.pdbx_description
1 polymer ?
#
loop_
_entity_poly.entity_id
_entity_poly.type
_entity_poly.pdbx_seq_one_letter_code
_entity_poly.pdbx_strand_id
1 'polypeptide(L)'
;MGGGVGFVMPYLSNKRLLAEMSIALVMAIVATLTLEHSQIDLMVADWFYLGMGHWMVAKQAFLPDLLLYSGLKKLLMAMLIYLLVATICRAYHEKKGNAITAKWLVPVTKFRVRELAYLVLTLILVPTVVASLKAYTHVVCPVHLTIFDGTLPYLPMLDSMRNTIPDKCFPAAHASSGFALFAFAFAPSLRRRRGAIIIVVMALGWAMGCYKMIIGDHFLSHTVVSMMLAWAMSAGLAWVFFKKGEQFKKNTCRQLIRKVSQNARVFSFKKRRTNHAKIFVTCRACGNCLWITGATSIIE
;
A
#
# COMPACT_ATOMS: atom_id res chain seq x y z
N MET A 1 23.33 27.91 -17.85
CA MET A 1 23.17 26.55 -17.31
C MET A 1 22.33 26.64 -16.04
N GLY A 2 21.01 26.43 -16.21
CA GLY A 2 20.03 26.59 -15.13
C GLY A 2 20.02 25.38 -14.22
N GLY A 3 20.56 25.52 -13.03
CA GLY A 3 20.43 24.54 -11.96
C GLY A 3 18.99 24.49 -11.44
N GLY A 4 18.17 23.61 -12.01
CA GLY A 4 16.83 23.36 -11.50
C GLY A 4 16.88 22.88 -10.08
N VAL A 5 16.43 23.71 -9.12
CA VAL A 5 16.21 23.36 -7.74
C VAL A 5 15.11 22.29 -7.70
N GLY A 6 15.51 21.02 -7.70
CA GLY A 6 14.56 19.90 -7.59
C GLY A 6 13.81 20.00 -6.28
N PHE A 7 12.55 20.40 -6.37
CA PHE A 7 11.63 20.46 -5.22
C PHE A 7 11.50 19.03 -4.66
N VAL A 8 12.18 18.78 -3.54
CA VAL A 8 12.11 17.49 -2.85
C VAL A 8 10.78 17.43 -2.11
N MET A 9 9.76 16.85 -2.76
CA MET A 9 8.49 16.60 -2.07
C MET A 9 8.73 15.77 -0.81
N PRO A 10 8.22 16.19 0.37
CA PRO A 10 8.33 15.40 1.58
C PRO A 10 7.63 14.06 1.41
N TYR A 11 8.18 12.99 1.99
CA TYR A 11 7.49 11.72 2.14
C TYR A 11 6.20 11.94 2.95
N LEU A 12 5.22 11.07 2.77
CA LEU A 12 3.96 11.13 3.51
C LEU A 12 4.24 11.22 5.02
N SER A 13 3.67 12.23 5.69
CA SER A 13 3.88 12.40 7.13
C SER A 13 3.29 11.22 7.91
N ASN A 14 3.86 10.93 9.08
CA ASN A 14 3.34 9.86 9.95
C ASN A 14 1.86 10.05 10.29
N LYS A 15 1.41 11.31 10.49
CA LYS A 15 -0.01 11.62 10.73
C LYS A 15 -0.89 11.23 9.54
N ARG A 16 -0.43 11.49 8.32
CA ARG A 16 -1.16 11.12 7.10
C ARG A 16 -1.23 9.61 6.90
N LEU A 17 -0.13 8.88 7.13
CA LEU A 17 -0.12 7.41 7.03
C LEU A 17 -1.09 6.78 8.02
N LEU A 18 -1.09 7.26 9.28
CA LEU A 18 -2.03 6.79 10.30
C LEU A 18 -3.47 7.16 9.96
N ALA A 19 -3.72 8.36 9.44
CA ALA A 19 -5.06 8.78 9.02
C ALA A 19 -5.56 7.90 7.85
N GLU A 20 -4.74 7.67 6.82
CA GLU A 20 -5.10 6.81 5.69
C GLU A 20 -5.36 5.36 6.14
N MET A 21 -4.56 4.83 7.06
CA MET A 21 -4.79 3.51 7.66
C MET A 21 -6.12 3.46 8.42
N SER A 22 -6.36 4.43 9.32
CA SER A 22 -7.57 4.46 10.16
C SER A 22 -8.83 4.67 9.33
N ILE A 23 -8.81 5.57 8.35
CA ILE A 23 -9.94 5.80 7.44
C ILE A 23 -10.25 4.51 6.66
N ALA A 24 -9.25 3.84 6.10
CA ALA A 24 -9.47 2.60 5.35
C ALA A 24 -10.01 1.47 6.24
N LEU A 25 -9.56 1.36 7.50
CA LEU A 25 -10.11 0.39 8.45
C LEU A 25 -11.58 0.70 8.79
N VAL A 26 -11.89 1.96 9.08
CA VAL A 26 -13.27 2.39 9.34
C VAL A 26 -14.15 2.12 8.13
N MET A 27 -13.67 2.45 6.92
CA MET A 27 -14.41 2.17 5.68
C MET A 27 -14.60 0.66 5.44
N ALA A 28 -13.63 -0.18 5.80
CA ALA A 28 -13.79 -1.64 5.72
C ALA A 28 -14.92 -2.12 6.66
N ILE A 29 -14.95 -1.63 7.91
CA ILE A 29 -16.01 -1.98 8.88
C ILE A 29 -17.37 -1.46 8.38
N VAL A 30 -17.45 -0.19 7.98
CA VAL A 30 -18.69 0.40 7.46
C VAL A 30 -19.18 -0.35 6.23
N ALA A 31 -18.29 -0.68 5.28
CA ALA A 31 -18.65 -1.45 4.09
C ALA A 31 -19.17 -2.86 4.46
N THR A 32 -18.54 -3.54 5.41
CA THR A 32 -19.02 -4.83 5.90
C THR A 32 -20.43 -4.71 6.48
N LEU A 33 -20.66 -3.75 7.38
CA LEU A 33 -21.95 -3.61 8.05
C LEU A 33 -23.06 -3.13 7.12
N THR A 34 -22.76 -2.14 6.25
CA THR A 34 -23.81 -1.57 5.36
C THR A 34 -24.16 -2.48 4.20
N LEU A 35 -23.18 -3.12 3.56
CA LEU A 35 -23.44 -3.96 2.39
C LEU A 35 -24.03 -5.31 2.81
N GLU A 36 -23.65 -5.85 3.95
CA GLU A 36 -24.21 -7.09 4.49
C GLU A 36 -25.69 -6.94 4.89
N HIS A 37 -26.07 -5.78 5.47
CA HIS A 37 -27.47 -5.52 5.88
C HIS A 37 -28.31 -4.86 4.77
N SER A 38 -27.74 -4.63 3.60
CA SER A 38 -28.43 -4.09 2.44
C SER A 38 -28.66 -5.18 1.38
N GLN A 39 -29.62 -4.96 0.50
CA GLN A 39 -29.84 -5.85 -0.65
C GLN A 39 -28.86 -5.60 -1.81
N ILE A 40 -27.86 -4.69 -1.62
CA ILE A 40 -26.96 -4.26 -2.70
C ILE A 40 -26.10 -5.43 -3.21
N ASP A 41 -25.59 -6.27 -2.33
CA ASP A 41 -24.79 -7.42 -2.72
C ASP A 41 -25.58 -8.42 -3.57
N LEU A 42 -26.82 -8.70 -3.17
CA LEU A 42 -27.71 -9.59 -3.92
C LEU A 42 -28.12 -8.96 -5.26
N MET A 43 -28.46 -7.68 -5.26
CA MET A 43 -28.82 -6.95 -6.48
C MET A 43 -27.67 -6.91 -7.50
N VAL A 44 -26.43 -6.67 -7.04
CA VAL A 44 -25.25 -6.68 -7.93
C VAL A 44 -24.92 -8.08 -8.41
N ALA A 45 -25.09 -9.11 -7.58
CA ALA A 45 -24.92 -10.49 -7.99
C ALA A 45 -25.94 -10.90 -9.07
N ASP A 46 -27.19 -10.47 -8.90
CA ASP A 46 -28.27 -10.72 -9.85
C ASP A 46 -27.98 -10.14 -11.25
N TRP A 47 -27.28 -9.02 -11.37
CA TRP A 47 -26.86 -8.50 -12.68
C TRP A 47 -25.98 -9.46 -13.48
N PHE A 48 -25.27 -10.36 -12.82
CA PHE A 48 -24.37 -11.34 -13.43
C PHE A 48 -24.97 -12.74 -13.52
N TYR A 49 -26.16 -12.96 -12.91
CA TYR A 49 -26.85 -14.23 -12.92
C TYR A 49 -27.80 -14.32 -14.10
N LEU A 50 -27.72 -15.40 -14.88
CA LEU A 50 -28.53 -15.61 -16.10
C LEU A 50 -29.71 -16.59 -15.90
N GLY A 51 -29.89 -17.11 -14.69
CA GLY A 51 -30.89 -18.13 -14.39
C GLY A 51 -30.37 -19.57 -14.51
N MET A 52 -31.09 -20.49 -13.94
CA MET A 52 -30.81 -21.94 -13.97
C MET A 52 -29.37 -22.32 -13.61
N GLY A 53 -28.80 -21.65 -12.60
CA GLY A 53 -27.43 -21.89 -12.15
C GLY A 53 -26.33 -21.34 -13.07
N HIS A 54 -26.69 -20.59 -14.12
CA HIS A 54 -25.73 -20.03 -15.07
C HIS A 54 -25.34 -18.57 -14.73
N TRP A 55 -24.07 -18.31 -14.79
CA TRP A 55 -23.47 -16.98 -14.60
C TRP A 55 -22.96 -16.41 -15.93
N MET A 56 -22.83 -15.07 -16.03
CA MET A 56 -22.47 -14.37 -17.27
C MET A 56 -21.18 -14.92 -17.92
N VAL A 57 -20.24 -15.42 -17.12
CA VAL A 57 -19.04 -16.12 -17.59
C VAL A 57 -18.95 -17.48 -16.91
N ALA A 58 -18.78 -18.53 -17.70
CA ALA A 58 -18.55 -19.85 -17.17
C ALA A 58 -17.23 -19.90 -16.39
N LYS A 59 -17.23 -20.53 -15.21
CA LYS A 59 -16.06 -20.61 -14.32
C LYS A 59 -14.82 -21.22 -14.99
N GLN A 60 -15.02 -22.04 -16.02
CA GLN A 60 -13.96 -22.75 -16.76
C GLN A 60 -13.64 -22.08 -18.12
N ALA A 61 -14.15 -20.88 -18.39
CA ALA A 61 -13.84 -20.17 -19.63
C ALA A 61 -12.32 -19.86 -19.70
N PHE A 62 -11.64 -20.47 -20.67
CA PHE A 62 -10.16 -20.47 -20.73
C PHE A 62 -9.53 -19.08 -20.79
N LEU A 63 -10.01 -18.19 -21.65
CA LEU A 63 -9.42 -16.86 -21.81
C LEU A 63 -9.62 -15.96 -20.60
N PRO A 64 -10.85 -15.81 -20.03
CA PRO A 64 -11.03 -15.03 -18.81
C PRO A 64 -10.26 -15.59 -17.61
N ASP A 65 -10.24 -16.92 -17.45
CA ASP A 65 -9.45 -17.54 -16.38
C ASP A 65 -7.95 -17.26 -16.54
N LEU A 66 -7.41 -17.46 -17.75
CA LEU A 66 -6.00 -17.23 -18.03
C LEU A 66 -5.59 -15.77 -17.78
N LEU A 67 -6.39 -14.80 -18.24
CA LEU A 67 -6.05 -13.38 -18.16
C LEU A 67 -6.28 -12.79 -16.78
N LEU A 68 -7.41 -13.12 -16.12
CA LEU A 68 -7.87 -12.43 -14.91
C LEU A 68 -7.71 -13.25 -13.63
N TYR A 69 -7.40 -14.55 -13.74
CA TYR A 69 -7.21 -15.41 -12.58
C TYR A 69 -5.84 -16.10 -12.59
N SER A 70 -5.68 -17.18 -13.36
CA SER A 70 -4.51 -18.03 -13.29
C SER A 70 -3.24 -17.35 -13.77
N GLY A 71 -3.28 -16.61 -14.89
CA GLY A 71 -2.13 -15.91 -15.46
C GLY A 71 -1.70 -14.72 -14.61
N LEU A 72 -2.66 -13.89 -14.20
CA LEU A 72 -2.35 -12.73 -13.34
C LEU A 72 -1.81 -13.17 -11.98
N LYS A 73 -2.37 -14.24 -11.39
CA LYS A 73 -1.84 -14.83 -10.15
C LYS A 73 -0.39 -15.31 -10.33
N LYS A 74 -0.07 -16.00 -11.44
CA LYS A 74 1.30 -16.43 -11.74
C LYS A 74 2.25 -15.25 -11.92
N LEU A 75 1.81 -14.17 -12.59
CA LEU A 75 2.60 -12.95 -12.76
C LEU A 75 2.89 -12.27 -11.42
N LEU A 76 1.90 -12.12 -10.55
CA LEU A 76 2.06 -11.55 -9.21
C LEU A 76 3.02 -12.40 -8.35
N MET A 77 2.92 -13.73 -8.45
CA MET A 77 3.84 -14.64 -7.76
C MET A 77 5.26 -14.52 -8.28
N ALA A 78 5.46 -14.48 -9.60
CA ALA A 78 6.77 -14.28 -10.21
C ALA A 78 7.40 -12.94 -9.79
N MET A 79 6.59 -11.86 -9.76
CA MET A 79 7.02 -10.55 -9.25
C MET A 79 7.42 -10.61 -7.77
N LEU A 80 6.66 -11.30 -6.94
CA LEU A 80 6.99 -11.48 -5.51
C LEU A 80 8.31 -12.22 -5.32
N ILE A 81 8.51 -13.34 -6.04
CA ILE A 81 9.75 -14.11 -6.01
C ILE A 81 10.92 -13.24 -6.47
N TYR A 82 10.77 -12.51 -7.58
CA TYR A 82 11.79 -11.57 -8.06
C TYR A 82 12.15 -10.52 -6.99
N LEU A 83 11.17 -9.87 -6.36
CA LEU A 83 11.41 -8.88 -5.32
C LEU A 83 12.08 -9.49 -4.08
N LEU A 84 11.71 -10.70 -3.70
CA LEU A 84 12.31 -11.42 -2.58
C LEU A 84 13.80 -11.71 -2.85
N VAL A 85 14.11 -12.33 -3.99
CA VAL A 85 15.48 -12.62 -4.38
C VAL A 85 16.29 -11.33 -4.52
N ALA A 86 15.74 -10.31 -5.18
CA ALA A 86 16.39 -9.01 -5.32
C ALA A 86 16.66 -8.36 -3.96
N THR A 87 15.76 -8.48 -2.98
CA THR A 87 15.94 -7.96 -1.62
C THR A 87 17.11 -8.64 -0.93
N ILE A 88 17.20 -9.97 -1.00
CA ILE A 88 18.27 -10.75 -0.41
C ILE A 88 19.62 -10.40 -1.04
N CYS A 89 19.68 -10.38 -2.37
CA CYS A 89 20.90 -10.02 -3.09
C CYS A 89 21.37 -8.59 -2.79
N ARG A 90 20.44 -7.64 -2.75
CA ARG A 90 20.74 -6.24 -2.42
C ARG A 90 21.26 -6.10 -0.98
N ALA A 91 20.65 -6.78 -0.03
CA ALA A 91 21.09 -6.79 1.37
C ALA A 91 22.51 -7.39 1.52
N TYR A 92 22.80 -8.45 0.78
CA TYR A 92 24.11 -9.08 0.76
C TYR A 92 25.20 -8.15 0.17
N HIS A 93 24.93 -7.52 -0.99
CA HIS A 93 25.85 -6.56 -1.61
C HIS A 93 26.09 -5.34 -0.71
N GLU A 94 25.04 -4.79 -0.09
CA GLU A 94 25.16 -3.65 0.83
C GLU A 94 26.04 -4.00 2.05
N LYS A 95 25.90 -5.22 2.61
CA LYS A 95 26.69 -5.70 3.74
C LYS A 95 28.18 -5.90 3.38
N LYS A 96 28.47 -6.36 2.15
CA LYS A 96 29.85 -6.60 1.68
C LYS A 96 30.51 -5.35 1.07
N GLY A 97 29.79 -4.26 0.87
CA GLY A 97 30.32 -3.05 0.19
C GLY A 97 30.59 -3.25 -1.32
N ASN A 98 30.05 -4.30 -1.93
CA ASN A 98 30.30 -4.64 -3.33
C ASN A 98 29.40 -3.84 -4.25
N ALA A 99 29.94 -3.40 -5.40
CA ALA A 99 29.14 -2.77 -6.45
C ALA A 99 28.18 -3.80 -7.08
N ILE A 100 26.99 -3.33 -7.47
CA ILE A 100 25.98 -4.16 -8.13
C ILE A 100 26.29 -4.18 -9.63
N THR A 101 26.77 -5.32 -10.13
CA THR A 101 27.09 -5.52 -11.55
C THR A 101 25.98 -6.28 -12.31
N ALA A 102 25.10 -6.97 -11.59
CA ALA A 102 24.05 -7.81 -12.18
C ALA A 102 22.95 -6.97 -12.86
N LYS A 103 22.81 -7.09 -14.18
CA LYS A 103 21.83 -6.35 -14.99
C LYS A 103 20.38 -6.51 -14.52
N TRP A 104 20.00 -7.69 -14.06
CA TRP A 104 18.64 -7.98 -13.57
C TRP A 104 18.27 -7.24 -12.26
N LEU A 105 19.27 -6.75 -11.50
CA LEU A 105 19.04 -5.93 -10.31
C LEU A 105 18.85 -4.44 -10.63
N VAL A 106 19.15 -3.99 -11.86
CA VAL A 106 19.03 -2.57 -12.25
C VAL A 106 17.64 -1.97 -11.97
N PRO A 107 16.51 -2.64 -12.24
CA PRO A 107 15.18 -2.09 -11.97
C PRO A 107 14.94 -1.75 -10.49
N VAL A 108 15.59 -2.49 -9.58
CA VAL A 108 15.41 -2.32 -8.12
C VAL A 108 16.51 -1.49 -7.46
N THR A 109 17.52 -1.02 -8.20
CA THR A 109 18.61 -0.20 -7.65
C THR A 109 18.13 1.13 -7.06
N LYS A 110 17.03 1.68 -7.59
CA LYS A 110 16.39 2.91 -7.09
C LYS A 110 15.76 2.75 -5.69
N PHE A 111 15.45 1.52 -5.27
CA PHE A 111 14.88 1.23 -3.96
C PHE A 111 15.98 0.98 -2.93
N ARG A 112 15.77 1.41 -1.70
CA ARG A 112 16.59 0.98 -0.56
C ARG A 112 16.18 -0.44 -0.16
N VAL A 113 17.10 -1.21 0.43
CA VAL A 113 16.79 -2.57 0.94
C VAL A 113 15.58 -2.56 1.86
N ARG A 114 15.45 -1.55 2.70
CA ARG A 114 14.29 -1.38 3.58
C ARG A 114 12.96 -1.18 2.83
N GLU A 115 12.97 -0.49 1.70
CA GLU A 115 11.78 -0.33 0.84
C GLU A 115 11.42 -1.66 0.17
N LEU A 116 12.41 -2.41 -0.31
CA LEU A 116 12.21 -3.74 -0.87
C LEU A 116 11.63 -4.71 0.16
N ALA A 117 12.19 -4.73 1.38
CA ALA A 117 11.66 -5.55 2.48
C ALA A 117 10.21 -5.18 2.83
N TYR A 118 9.88 -3.89 2.84
CA TYR A 118 8.50 -3.43 3.01
C TYR A 118 7.59 -3.94 1.89
N LEU A 119 7.99 -3.82 0.62
CA LEU A 119 7.20 -4.31 -0.51
C LEU A 119 6.96 -5.81 -0.41
N VAL A 120 8.01 -6.61 -0.21
CA VAL A 120 7.91 -8.07 -0.08
C VAL A 120 6.97 -8.44 1.07
N LEU A 121 7.18 -7.85 2.25
CA LEU A 121 6.34 -8.16 3.42
C LEU A 121 4.87 -7.80 3.18
N THR A 122 4.60 -6.65 2.57
CA THR A 122 3.21 -6.23 2.29
C THR A 122 2.54 -7.16 1.28
N LEU A 123 3.25 -7.53 0.20
CA LEU A 123 2.73 -8.44 -0.83
C LEU A 123 2.45 -9.85 -0.30
N ILE A 124 3.15 -10.28 0.75
CA ILE A 124 2.87 -11.55 1.43
C ILE A 124 1.73 -11.38 2.44
N LEU A 125 1.83 -10.37 3.30
CA LEU A 125 0.97 -10.24 4.47
C LEU A 125 -0.48 -9.90 4.11
N VAL A 126 -0.70 -9.04 3.10
CA VAL A 126 -2.05 -8.63 2.69
C VAL A 126 -2.89 -9.83 2.26
N PRO A 127 -2.49 -10.62 1.24
CA PRO A 127 -3.30 -11.77 0.83
C PRO A 127 -3.37 -12.86 1.90
N THR A 128 -2.33 -13.03 2.73
CA THR A 128 -2.33 -14.01 3.82
C THR A 128 -3.36 -13.64 4.89
N VAL A 129 -3.40 -12.39 5.35
CA VAL A 129 -4.39 -11.93 6.34
C VAL A 129 -5.80 -12.04 5.78
N VAL A 130 -6.03 -11.61 4.54
CA VAL A 130 -7.35 -11.71 3.89
C VAL A 130 -7.76 -13.18 3.72
N ALA A 131 -6.84 -14.07 3.35
CA ALA A 131 -7.13 -15.50 3.26
C ALA A 131 -7.44 -16.13 4.63
N SER A 132 -6.76 -15.70 5.69
CA SER A 132 -7.03 -16.14 7.07
C SER A 132 -8.42 -15.68 7.53
N LEU A 133 -8.77 -14.41 7.27
CA LEU A 133 -10.13 -13.91 7.56
C LEU A 133 -11.17 -14.68 6.78
N LYS A 134 -10.94 -14.93 5.49
CA LYS A 134 -11.81 -15.74 4.65
C LYS A 134 -12.03 -17.16 5.21
N ALA A 135 -10.98 -17.77 5.74
CA ALA A 135 -11.08 -19.10 6.35
C ALA A 135 -11.91 -19.10 7.64
N TYR A 136 -12.01 -17.94 8.31
CA TYR A 136 -12.69 -17.80 9.59
C TYR A 136 -14.17 -17.38 9.47
N THR A 137 -14.53 -16.61 8.44
CA THR A 137 -15.88 -16.00 8.32
C THR A 137 -16.96 -16.95 7.85
N HIS A 138 -16.63 -18.03 7.14
CA HIS A 138 -17.60 -19.04 6.64
C HIS A 138 -18.75 -18.48 5.80
N VAL A 139 -18.60 -17.31 5.18
CA VAL A 139 -19.63 -16.69 4.34
C VAL A 139 -19.80 -17.46 3.05
N VAL A 140 -21.04 -17.68 2.66
CA VAL A 140 -21.43 -18.44 1.46
C VAL A 140 -21.13 -17.64 0.19
N CYS A 141 -20.66 -18.32 -0.85
CA CYS A 141 -20.47 -17.74 -2.18
C CYS A 141 -21.83 -17.56 -2.90
N PRO A 142 -22.02 -16.52 -3.73
CA PRO A 142 -23.24 -16.36 -4.51
C PRO A 142 -23.67 -17.61 -5.26
N VAL A 143 -22.74 -18.28 -5.94
CA VAL A 143 -22.99 -19.49 -6.74
C VAL A 143 -23.53 -20.68 -5.94
N HIS A 144 -23.39 -20.68 -4.62
CA HIS A 144 -23.88 -21.76 -3.77
C HIS A 144 -25.19 -21.43 -3.06
N LEU A 145 -25.72 -20.20 -3.23
CA LEU A 145 -26.95 -19.76 -2.58
C LEU A 145 -28.19 -20.29 -3.30
N THR A 146 -29.20 -20.70 -2.54
CA THR A 146 -30.50 -21.12 -3.05
C THR A 146 -31.20 -20.05 -3.91
N ILE A 147 -30.93 -18.78 -3.65
CA ILE A 147 -31.41 -17.64 -4.44
C ILE A 147 -30.90 -17.69 -5.90
N PHE A 148 -29.72 -18.31 -6.12
CA PHE A 148 -29.07 -18.46 -7.42
C PHE A 148 -28.97 -19.96 -7.83
N ASP A 149 -29.99 -20.73 -7.50
CA ASP A 149 -30.09 -22.17 -7.78
C ASP A 149 -28.99 -23.05 -7.16
N GLY A 150 -28.34 -22.55 -6.08
CA GLY A 150 -27.45 -23.34 -5.25
C GLY A 150 -28.17 -24.12 -4.16
N THR A 151 -27.43 -24.61 -3.17
CA THR A 151 -27.97 -25.49 -2.12
C THR A 151 -27.95 -24.92 -0.71
N LEU A 152 -27.26 -23.77 -0.52
CA LEU A 152 -27.04 -23.15 0.80
C LEU A 152 -27.95 -21.94 1.00
N PRO A 153 -28.45 -21.70 2.22
CA PRO A 153 -29.24 -20.51 2.53
C PRO A 153 -28.35 -19.27 2.60
N TYR A 154 -28.93 -18.10 2.29
CA TYR A 154 -28.28 -16.82 2.58
C TYR A 154 -28.34 -16.56 4.08
N LEU A 155 -27.18 -16.44 4.72
CA LEU A 155 -27.05 -16.09 6.13
C LEU A 155 -26.13 -14.87 6.30
N PRO A 156 -26.46 -13.97 7.24
CA PRO A 156 -25.54 -12.91 7.66
C PRO A 156 -24.21 -13.48 8.14
N MET A 157 -23.14 -12.70 8.03
CA MET A 157 -21.77 -13.13 8.35
C MET A 157 -21.64 -13.71 9.75
N LEU A 158 -22.25 -13.09 10.76
CA LEU A 158 -22.18 -13.57 12.15
C LEU A 158 -22.88 -14.93 12.32
N ASP A 159 -23.98 -15.15 11.61
CA ASP A 159 -24.70 -16.43 11.64
C ASP A 159 -23.96 -17.50 10.83
N SER A 160 -23.34 -17.12 9.72
CA SER A 160 -22.46 -18.00 8.95
C SER A 160 -21.27 -18.49 9.80
N MET A 161 -20.65 -17.59 10.58
CA MET A 161 -19.56 -17.93 11.49
C MET A 161 -20.00 -18.88 12.61
N ARG A 162 -21.20 -18.66 13.19
CA ARG A 162 -21.73 -19.51 14.26
C ARG A 162 -22.11 -20.91 13.76
N ASN A 163 -22.68 -20.99 12.57
CA ASN A 163 -23.14 -22.24 11.99
C ASN A 163 -22.02 -23.03 11.27
N THR A 164 -20.80 -22.50 11.21
CA THR A 164 -19.62 -23.13 10.56
C THR A 164 -19.96 -23.73 9.19
N ILE A 165 -20.69 -22.98 8.34
CA ILE A 165 -21.06 -23.42 7.00
C ILE A 165 -19.80 -23.80 6.21
N PRO A 166 -19.83 -24.88 5.41
CA PRO A 166 -18.63 -25.38 4.71
C PRO A 166 -18.24 -24.53 3.49
N ASP A 167 -18.49 -23.24 3.52
CA ASP A 167 -18.11 -22.29 2.46
C ASP A 167 -17.21 -21.19 3.00
N LYS A 168 -16.44 -20.53 2.14
CA LYS A 168 -15.44 -19.53 2.54
C LYS A 168 -15.29 -18.49 1.44
N CYS A 169 -16.11 -17.44 1.44
CA CYS A 169 -16.10 -16.45 0.37
C CYS A 169 -15.72 -15.02 0.78
N PHE A 170 -15.90 -14.64 2.03
CA PHE A 170 -15.60 -13.29 2.50
C PHE A 170 -14.34 -13.27 3.38
N PRO A 171 -13.42 -12.29 3.19
CA PRO A 171 -13.28 -11.35 2.08
C PRO A 171 -12.66 -11.97 0.82
N ALA A 172 -12.57 -11.21 -0.29
CA ALA A 172 -12.06 -11.68 -1.58
C ALA A 172 -10.53 -11.80 -1.61
N ALA A 173 -10.00 -12.96 -1.22
CA ALA A 173 -8.56 -13.20 -1.14
C ALA A 173 -7.84 -13.04 -2.50
N HIS A 174 -8.49 -13.39 -3.61
CA HIS A 174 -7.91 -13.24 -4.93
C HIS A 174 -7.69 -11.76 -5.30
N ALA A 175 -8.72 -10.93 -5.16
CA ALA A 175 -8.65 -9.49 -5.41
C ALA A 175 -7.62 -8.80 -4.48
N SER A 176 -7.50 -9.27 -3.23
CA SER A 176 -6.53 -8.71 -2.28
C SER A 176 -5.09 -8.84 -2.74
N SER A 177 -4.75 -9.87 -3.54
CA SER A 177 -3.41 -10.00 -4.13
C SER A 177 -3.10 -8.89 -5.14
N GLY A 178 -4.10 -8.47 -5.93
CA GLY A 178 -3.99 -7.31 -6.81
C GLY A 178 -3.89 -6.01 -6.02
N PHE A 179 -4.75 -5.82 -5.02
CA PHE A 179 -4.74 -4.63 -4.16
C PHE A 179 -3.50 -4.53 -3.25
N ALA A 180 -2.79 -5.65 -2.96
CA ALA A 180 -1.53 -5.62 -2.23
C ALA A 180 -0.47 -4.74 -2.92
N LEU A 181 -0.57 -4.54 -4.24
CA LEU A 181 0.27 -3.62 -5.00
C LEU A 181 0.15 -2.16 -4.56
N PHE A 182 -0.85 -1.78 -3.74
CA PHE A 182 -0.87 -0.47 -3.07
C PHE A 182 0.42 -0.19 -2.28
N ALA A 183 1.16 -1.21 -1.87
CA ALA A 183 2.48 -1.07 -1.28
C ALA A 183 3.40 -0.15 -2.11
N PHE A 184 3.35 -0.25 -3.43
CA PHE A 184 4.16 0.61 -4.31
C PHE A 184 3.78 2.10 -4.23
N ALA A 185 2.50 2.41 -3.96
CA ALA A 185 2.03 3.79 -3.78
C ALA A 185 2.55 4.43 -2.48
N PHE A 186 2.96 3.60 -1.51
CA PHE A 186 3.52 4.04 -0.24
C PHE A 186 5.05 3.94 -0.20
N ALA A 187 5.71 3.45 -1.25
CA ALA A 187 7.17 3.39 -1.31
C ALA A 187 7.77 4.79 -1.54
N PRO A 188 8.72 5.24 -0.68
CA PRO A 188 9.32 6.58 -0.79
C PRO A 188 9.95 6.90 -2.15
N SER A 189 10.57 5.91 -2.79
CA SER A 189 11.20 6.06 -4.11
C SER A 189 10.19 6.30 -5.25
N LEU A 190 8.92 5.92 -5.07
CA LEU A 190 7.86 6.03 -6.07
C LEU A 190 6.86 7.17 -5.82
N ARG A 191 7.08 8.00 -4.81
CA ARG A 191 6.14 9.04 -4.36
C ARG A 191 5.64 9.98 -5.48
N ARG A 192 6.50 10.30 -6.46
CA ARG A 192 6.12 11.15 -7.62
C ARG A 192 5.09 10.50 -8.52
N ARG A 193 5.05 9.16 -8.55
CA ARG A 193 4.14 8.36 -9.39
C ARG A 193 2.98 7.78 -8.59
N ARG A 194 2.80 8.19 -7.34
CA ARG A 194 1.79 7.62 -6.43
C ARG A 194 0.39 7.58 -7.05
N GLY A 195 -0.07 8.68 -7.65
CA GLY A 195 -1.39 8.75 -8.26
C GLY A 195 -1.56 7.73 -9.40
N ALA A 196 -0.59 7.65 -10.31
CA ALA A 196 -0.62 6.67 -11.40
C ALA A 196 -0.61 5.23 -10.88
N ILE A 197 0.20 4.95 -9.84
CA ILE A 197 0.23 3.62 -9.21
C ILE A 197 -1.12 3.26 -8.62
N ILE A 198 -1.77 4.18 -7.91
CA ILE A 198 -3.10 3.96 -7.33
C ILE A 198 -4.10 3.60 -8.43
N ILE A 199 -4.13 4.36 -9.53
CA ILE A 199 -5.05 4.09 -10.66
C ILE A 199 -4.79 2.70 -11.25
N VAL A 200 -3.54 2.33 -11.51
CA VAL A 200 -3.19 1.02 -12.05
C VAL A 200 -3.58 -0.11 -11.09
N VAL A 201 -3.29 0.05 -9.80
CA VAL A 201 -3.64 -0.96 -8.77
C VAL A 201 -5.14 -1.08 -8.61
N MET A 202 -5.88 0.02 -8.64
CA MET A 202 -7.35 0.01 -8.66
C MET A 202 -7.86 -0.76 -9.86
N ALA A 203 -7.39 -0.47 -11.06
CA ALA A 203 -7.82 -1.16 -12.27
C ALA A 203 -7.54 -2.68 -12.19
N LEU A 204 -6.33 -3.08 -11.76
CA LEU A 204 -5.97 -4.50 -11.63
C LEU A 204 -6.77 -5.21 -10.54
N GLY A 205 -6.85 -4.64 -9.35
CA GLY A 205 -7.57 -5.24 -8.22
C GLY A 205 -9.07 -5.39 -8.52
N TRP A 206 -9.67 -4.37 -9.12
CA TRP A 206 -11.07 -4.43 -9.54
C TRP A 206 -11.29 -5.38 -10.72
N ALA A 207 -10.39 -5.46 -11.71
CA ALA A 207 -10.49 -6.46 -12.76
C ALA A 207 -10.52 -7.89 -12.19
N MET A 208 -9.64 -8.17 -11.19
CA MET A 208 -9.63 -9.45 -10.47
C MET A 208 -10.90 -9.68 -9.65
N GLY A 209 -11.40 -8.63 -8.97
CA GLY A 209 -12.62 -8.69 -8.17
C GLY A 209 -13.87 -8.88 -9.03
N CYS A 210 -14.03 -8.06 -10.08
CA CYS A 210 -15.18 -8.15 -11.01
C CYS A 210 -15.23 -9.51 -11.70
N TYR A 211 -14.09 -10.05 -12.13
CA TYR A 211 -14.05 -11.40 -12.68
C TYR A 211 -14.68 -12.42 -11.73
N LYS A 212 -14.34 -12.35 -10.43
CA LYS A 212 -14.89 -13.25 -9.41
C LYS A 212 -16.38 -13.01 -9.12
N MET A 213 -16.86 -11.78 -9.31
CA MET A 213 -18.29 -11.46 -9.21
C MET A 213 -19.06 -12.02 -10.42
N ILE A 214 -18.55 -11.84 -11.63
CA ILE A 214 -19.16 -12.27 -12.89
C ILE A 214 -19.34 -13.80 -12.96
N ILE A 215 -18.47 -14.57 -12.30
CA ILE A 215 -18.58 -16.04 -12.22
C ILE A 215 -19.31 -16.53 -10.95
N GLY A 216 -19.88 -15.63 -10.12
CA GLY A 216 -20.62 -15.96 -8.92
C GLY A 216 -19.79 -16.36 -7.70
N ASP A 217 -18.46 -16.17 -7.72
CA ASP A 217 -17.59 -16.57 -6.59
C ASP A 217 -17.58 -15.55 -5.45
N HIS A 218 -17.90 -14.26 -5.70
CA HIS A 218 -17.84 -13.19 -4.68
C HIS A 218 -18.94 -12.15 -4.85
N PHE A 219 -19.37 -11.56 -3.74
CA PHE A 219 -20.19 -10.35 -3.72
C PHE A 219 -19.32 -9.08 -3.88
N LEU A 220 -20.00 -7.96 -4.12
CA LEU A 220 -19.37 -6.63 -4.20
C LEU A 220 -18.64 -6.28 -2.91
N SER A 221 -19.30 -6.47 -1.75
CA SER A 221 -18.73 -6.23 -0.41
C SER A 221 -17.39 -6.93 -0.21
N HIS A 222 -17.26 -8.18 -0.69
CA HIS A 222 -16.05 -8.98 -0.56
C HIS A 222 -14.84 -8.28 -1.21
N THR A 223 -15.06 -7.68 -2.38
CA THR A 223 -14.01 -6.96 -3.12
C THR A 223 -13.70 -5.60 -2.50
N VAL A 224 -14.72 -4.84 -2.11
CA VAL A 224 -14.58 -3.53 -1.45
C VAL A 224 -13.80 -3.66 -0.14
N VAL A 225 -14.19 -4.60 0.72
CA VAL A 225 -13.52 -4.83 2.01
C VAL A 225 -12.08 -5.27 1.81
N SER A 226 -11.81 -6.16 0.84
CA SER A 226 -10.43 -6.57 0.51
C SER A 226 -9.56 -5.41 0.04
N MET A 227 -10.11 -4.48 -0.74
CA MET A 227 -9.44 -3.25 -1.18
C MET A 227 -9.09 -2.36 0.01
N MET A 228 -10.05 -2.12 0.92
CA MET A 228 -9.84 -1.26 2.09
C MET A 228 -8.83 -1.87 3.07
N LEU A 229 -8.88 -3.19 3.31
CA LEU A 229 -7.91 -3.90 4.13
C LEU A 229 -6.50 -3.82 3.52
N ALA A 230 -6.37 -4.02 2.20
CA ALA A 230 -5.09 -3.92 1.52
C ALA A 230 -4.49 -2.51 1.62
N TRP A 231 -5.32 -1.47 1.47
CA TRP A 231 -4.90 -0.07 1.67
C TRP A 231 -4.45 0.17 3.10
N ALA A 232 -5.26 -0.21 4.09
CA ALA A 232 -4.96 -0.02 5.51
C ALA A 232 -3.65 -0.70 5.91
N MET A 233 -3.46 -1.95 5.50
CA MET A 233 -2.24 -2.71 5.79
C MET A 233 -1.02 -2.11 5.10
N SER A 234 -1.14 -1.68 3.83
CA SER A 234 -0.06 -1.02 3.11
C SER A 234 0.37 0.29 3.78
N ALA A 235 -0.60 1.12 4.21
CA ALA A 235 -0.32 2.37 4.93
C ALA A 235 0.28 2.11 6.32
N GLY A 236 -0.26 1.14 7.07
CA GLY A 236 0.22 0.77 8.40
C GLY A 236 1.65 0.22 8.38
N LEU A 237 1.94 -0.71 7.46
CA LEU A 237 3.30 -1.22 7.27
C LEU A 237 4.26 -0.12 6.81
N ALA A 238 3.84 0.77 5.91
CA ALA A 238 4.65 1.94 5.52
C ALA A 238 4.99 2.82 6.73
N TRP A 239 4.03 3.06 7.62
CA TRP A 239 4.26 3.79 8.86
C TRP A 239 5.30 3.08 9.74
N VAL A 240 5.18 1.77 9.95
CA VAL A 240 6.15 1.00 10.76
C VAL A 240 7.54 1.04 10.14
N PHE A 241 7.62 0.81 8.83
CA PHE A 241 8.91 0.75 8.13
C PHE A 241 9.59 2.11 8.01
N PHE A 242 8.85 3.20 7.82
CA PHE A 242 9.46 4.49 7.47
C PHE A 242 9.44 5.54 8.59
N LYS A 243 8.73 5.30 9.71
CA LYS A 243 8.66 6.18 10.90
C LYS A 243 10.04 6.60 11.42
N LYS A 244 10.97 5.66 11.61
CA LYS A 244 12.31 5.94 12.16
C LYS A 244 13.15 6.84 11.25
N GLY A 245 12.96 6.77 9.93
CA GLY A 245 13.74 7.58 8.98
C GLY A 245 13.44 9.08 9.06
N GLU A 246 12.21 9.46 9.38
CA GLU A 246 11.82 10.85 9.55
C GLU A 246 12.38 11.46 10.85
N GLN A 247 12.38 10.68 11.92
CA GLN A 247 12.88 11.10 13.23
C GLN A 247 14.41 11.27 13.22
N PHE A 248 15.12 10.38 12.54
CA PHE A 248 16.58 10.49 12.36
C PHE A 248 16.95 11.75 11.58
N LYS A 249 16.25 12.04 10.46
CA LYS A 249 16.49 13.27 9.69
C LYS A 249 16.21 14.52 10.51
N LYS A 250 15.14 14.57 11.30
CA LYS A 250 14.82 15.71 12.19
C LYS A 250 15.89 15.91 13.25
N ASN A 251 16.39 14.86 13.86
CA ASN A 251 17.43 14.94 14.88
C ASN A 251 18.78 15.37 14.30
N THR A 252 19.18 14.83 13.15
CA THR A 252 20.41 15.25 12.45
C THR A 252 20.33 16.72 12.03
N CYS A 253 19.17 17.16 11.52
CA CYS A 253 18.95 18.55 11.15
C CYS A 253 19.04 19.48 12.36
N ARG A 254 18.39 19.12 13.48
CA ARG A 254 18.49 19.88 14.74
C ARG A 254 19.93 19.95 15.27
N GLN A 255 20.70 18.87 15.18
CA GLN A 255 22.12 18.86 15.59
C GLN A 255 22.97 19.74 14.68
N LEU A 256 22.76 19.71 13.36
CA LEU A 256 23.44 20.56 12.40
C LEU A 256 23.14 22.05 12.67
N ILE A 257 21.87 22.40 12.87
CA ILE A 257 21.42 23.76 13.17
C ILE A 257 22.08 24.23 14.49
N ARG A 258 22.12 23.39 15.54
CA ARG A 258 22.78 23.73 16.80
C ARG A 258 24.29 23.98 16.63
N LYS A 259 24.98 23.11 15.87
CA LYS A 259 26.43 23.28 15.59
C LYS A 259 26.72 24.57 14.81
N VAL A 260 25.91 24.87 13.78
CA VAL A 260 26.04 26.09 12.99
C VAL A 260 25.79 27.33 13.87
N SER A 261 24.75 27.30 14.71
CA SER A 261 24.44 28.39 15.65
C SER A 261 25.54 28.62 16.69
N GLN A 262 26.15 27.53 17.19
CA GLN A 262 27.30 27.66 18.12
C GLN A 262 28.52 28.25 17.45
N ASN A 263 28.86 27.80 16.25
CA ASN A 263 29.99 28.34 15.49
C ASN A 263 29.76 29.81 15.06
N ALA A 264 28.52 30.16 14.72
CA ALA A 264 28.15 31.55 14.39
C ALA A 264 28.31 32.47 15.60
N ARG A 265 28.02 32.03 16.83
CA ARG A 265 28.27 32.81 18.06
C ARG A 265 29.74 33.01 18.33
N VAL A 266 30.59 32.03 18.09
CA VAL A 266 32.05 32.14 18.27
C VAL A 266 32.64 33.12 17.25
N PHE A 267 32.12 33.15 16.01
CA PHE A 267 32.57 34.10 14.99
C PHE A 267 32.09 35.54 15.25
N SER A 268 30.90 35.72 15.83
CA SER A 268 30.34 37.04 16.15
C SER A 268 31.11 37.76 17.27
N PHE A 269 31.76 37.00 18.18
CA PHE A 269 32.58 37.60 19.26
C PHE A 269 33.93 38.17 18.76
N LYS A 270 34.40 37.77 17.56
CA LYS A 270 35.71 38.17 17.04
C LYS A 270 35.66 39.30 16.01
N LYS A 271 34.47 39.78 15.59
CA LYS A 271 34.31 40.82 14.56
C LYS A 271 33.41 41.95 15.02
N ARG A 272 33.94 42.87 15.84
CA ARG A 272 33.36 44.20 15.97
C ARG A 272 33.66 45.02 14.71
N ARG A 273 32.59 45.56 14.12
CA ARG A 273 32.52 46.47 12.95
C ARG A 273 32.59 45.78 11.59
N THR A 274 31.47 45.58 10.98
CA THR A 274 30.99 46.04 9.69
C THR A 274 29.91 45.09 9.12
N ASN A 275 28.79 45.69 8.73
CA ASN A 275 27.75 45.22 7.81
C ASN A 275 27.20 43.78 7.87
N HIS A 276 25.90 43.70 8.08
CA HIS A 276 25.02 42.55 8.03
C HIS A 276 25.45 41.42 7.06
N ALA A 277 26.17 40.43 7.55
CA ALA A 277 26.43 39.21 6.80
C ALA A 277 25.21 38.25 6.96
N LYS A 278 24.44 38.10 5.90
CA LYS A 278 23.42 37.06 5.81
C LYS A 278 24.09 35.72 5.50
N ILE A 279 24.10 34.79 6.44
CA ILE A 279 24.62 33.44 6.22
C ILE A 279 23.48 32.55 5.69
N PHE A 280 23.68 32.07 4.49
CA PHE A 280 22.73 31.14 3.84
C PHE A 280 23.16 29.71 4.18
N VAL A 281 22.36 28.96 4.97
CA VAL A 281 22.64 27.56 5.26
C VAL A 281 21.58 26.71 4.57
N THR A 282 21.97 26.05 3.48
CA THR A 282 21.14 25.06 2.80
C THR A 282 21.37 23.69 3.42
N CYS A 283 20.41 23.17 4.15
CA CYS A 283 20.45 21.79 4.61
C CYS A 283 19.85 20.87 3.55
N ARG A 284 20.69 20.28 2.69
CA ARG A 284 20.29 19.34 1.62
C ARG A 284 19.47 18.14 2.12
N ALA A 285 19.59 17.82 3.43
CA ALA A 285 18.88 16.71 4.05
C ALA A 285 17.45 17.05 4.51
N CYS A 286 17.15 18.34 4.77
CA CYS A 286 15.86 18.77 5.35
C CYS A 286 14.92 19.43 4.34
N GLY A 287 15.41 19.82 3.17
CA GLY A 287 14.60 20.51 2.15
C GLY A 287 14.16 21.93 2.51
N ASN A 288 14.52 22.44 3.68
CA ASN A 288 14.18 23.78 4.15
C ASN A 288 15.40 24.68 4.13
N CYS A 289 15.25 25.89 3.60
CA CYS A 289 16.24 26.96 3.68
C CYS A 289 15.97 27.78 4.94
N LEU A 290 16.95 27.89 5.84
CA LEU A 290 16.87 28.76 7.02
C LEU A 290 17.69 30.03 6.77
N TRP A 291 17.06 31.18 6.93
CA TRP A 291 17.74 32.47 6.96
C TRP A 291 18.16 32.75 8.40
N ILE A 292 19.45 32.88 8.66
CA ILE A 292 19.96 33.33 9.96
C ILE A 292 20.42 34.79 9.77
N THR A 293 19.62 35.73 10.21
CA THR A 293 20.03 37.11 10.37
C THR A 293 20.62 37.26 11.77
N GLY A 294 21.83 37.75 11.89
CA GLY A 294 22.46 38.00 13.17
C GLY A 294 21.83 39.18 13.89
N ALA A 295 20.80 38.92 14.63
CA ALA A 295 20.29 39.62 15.82
C ALA A 295 19.00 38.97 16.26
N THR A 296 19.03 38.23 17.36
CA THR A 296 17.92 37.95 18.29
C THR A 296 16.48 37.88 17.72
N SER A 297 16.17 36.89 16.90
CA SER A 297 14.84 36.28 16.90
C SER A 297 14.86 35.04 16.00
N ILE A 298 14.65 33.90 16.62
CA ILE A 298 14.33 32.65 15.94
C ILE A 298 12.82 32.74 15.68
N ILE A 299 12.42 32.80 14.42
CA ILE A 299 11.04 32.59 14.04
C ILE A 299 10.96 31.18 13.45
N GLU A 300 10.06 30.38 14.01
CA GLU A 300 9.72 29.00 13.63
C GLU A 300 9.18 28.88 12.20
#